data_9b9172930f46d793255a9286ec239cec
#
_entry.id   9b9172930f46d793255a9286ec239cec
#
_cell.length_a   1.000
_cell.length_b   1.000
_cell.length_c   1.000
_cell.angle_alpha   90.00
_cell.angle_beta   90.00
_cell.angle_gamma   90.00
#
_symmetry.space_group_name_H-M   'P 1'
#
loop_
_entity.id
_entity.type
_entity.pdbx_description
1 polymer ?
#
loop_
_entity_poly.entity_id
_entity_poly.type
_entity_poly.pdbx_seq_one_letter_code
_entity_poly.pdbx_strand_id
1 'polypeptide(L)'
;MRIEIITTSNEALKETGFGTLKACNNVLDSIRRLGYSARLNVCETAGDLGDIVKRKPDLVILAVKYIAVEHGDDIWLSDYFKNNGINFSGSSREVLKFDSDKVLAKSHLRKNGIRTADYFTAIPGQYTCESELPIAFPLFLKPLDAANGNGIDDSSFVTNFADYESKLLWLYNLFSLPVLAEEYLDGREYTVAIINTLSSGLRVSAVEVVPPQSAHGLRILGEKVKKEDSEELKKAGDNELMNRVRKLAVDAFFHLGARDFGRIDVKVSTSGQ
;
A
#
# COMPACT_ATOMS: atom_id res chain seq x y z
N MET A 1 9.14 26.31 12.63
CA MET A 1 8.04 25.36 12.54
C MET A 1 8.31 24.25 13.55
N ARG A 2 7.32 23.90 14.38
CA ARG A 2 7.35 22.80 15.35
C ARG A 2 6.62 21.61 14.75
N ILE A 3 7.33 20.48 14.63
CA ILE A 3 6.81 19.26 13.99
C ILE A 3 6.77 18.15 15.02
N GLU A 4 5.67 17.44 15.09
CA GLU A 4 5.51 16.25 15.93
C GLU A 4 5.33 15.03 15.03
N ILE A 5 6.13 13.97 15.23
CA ILE A 5 6.00 12.69 14.54
C ILE A 5 5.27 11.74 15.46
N ILE A 6 4.29 11.00 14.95
CA ILE A 6 3.47 10.10 15.75
C ILE A 6 3.61 8.68 15.27
N THR A 7 3.95 7.79 16.19
CA THR A 7 3.96 6.34 16.03
C THR A 7 3.31 5.67 17.25
N THR A 8 3.29 4.36 17.29
CA THR A 8 2.77 3.53 18.39
C THR A 8 3.79 2.47 18.82
N SER A 9 3.63 1.86 19.98
CA SER A 9 4.39 0.66 20.35
C SER A 9 3.89 -0.60 19.67
N ASN A 10 2.63 -0.61 19.20
CA ASN A 10 2.01 -1.77 18.56
C ASN A 10 2.71 -2.12 17.24
N GLU A 11 3.46 -3.22 17.22
CA GLU A 11 4.26 -3.63 16.07
C GLU A 11 3.42 -3.88 14.81
N ALA A 12 2.23 -4.46 14.94
CA ALA A 12 1.35 -4.73 13.82
C ALA A 12 0.88 -3.42 13.13
N LEU A 13 0.66 -2.35 13.89
CA LEU A 13 0.25 -1.06 13.36
C LEU A 13 1.41 -0.27 12.73
N LYS A 14 2.65 -0.52 13.14
CA LYS A 14 3.84 0.12 12.55
C LYS A 14 3.98 -0.18 11.06
N GLU A 15 3.51 -1.33 10.63
CA GLU A 15 3.52 -1.75 9.23
C GLU A 15 2.46 -1.05 8.37
N THR A 16 1.48 -0.36 8.98
CA THR A 16 0.46 0.40 8.25
C THR A 16 0.98 1.70 7.65
N GLY A 17 2.25 2.03 7.91
CA GLY A 17 2.95 3.21 7.39
C GLY A 17 4.48 3.03 7.50
N PHE A 18 5.17 4.06 7.96
CA PHE A 18 6.60 3.99 8.28
C PHE A 18 6.85 4.04 9.80
N GLY A 19 5.96 3.39 10.57
CA GLY A 19 5.85 3.52 12.03
C GLY A 19 6.97 2.89 12.85
N THR A 20 7.92 2.15 12.25
CA THR A 20 9.06 1.60 12.99
C THR A 20 9.90 2.71 13.60
N LEU A 21 10.43 2.51 14.81
CA LEU A 21 11.26 3.52 15.50
C LEU A 21 12.48 3.91 14.67
N LYS A 22 13.08 2.98 13.92
CA LYS A 22 14.19 3.24 13.01
C LYS A 22 13.79 4.23 11.90
N ALA A 23 12.67 3.98 11.23
CA ALA A 23 12.17 4.86 10.17
C ALA A 23 11.77 6.24 10.71
N CYS A 24 11.05 6.28 11.84
CA CYS A 24 10.67 7.52 12.51
C CYS A 24 11.89 8.37 12.93
N ASN A 25 12.95 7.74 13.45
CA ASN A 25 14.18 8.46 13.80
C ASN A 25 14.90 9.01 12.56
N ASN A 26 14.93 8.26 11.44
CA ASN A 26 15.49 8.76 10.18
C ASN A 26 14.75 10.01 9.68
N VAL A 27 13.42 10.01 9.79
CA VAL A 27 12.58 11.18 9.45
C VAL A 27 12.84 12.33 10.41
N LEU A 28 12.90 12.07 11.73
CA LEU A 28 13.20 13.05 12.78
C LEU A 28 14.52 13.75 12.52
N ASP A 29 15.57 12.98 12.26
CA ASP A 29 16.91 13.50 12.00
C ASP A 29 16.97 14.31 10.71
N SER A 30 16.24 13.89 9.68
CA SER A 30 16.14 14.62 8.43
C SER A 30 15.48 15.99 8.60
N ILE A 31 14.39 16.04 9.39
CA ILE A 31 13.66 17.28 9.70
C ILE A 31 14.56 18.23 10.52
N ARG A 32 15.28 17.70 11.51
CA ARG A 32 16.20 18.49 12.34
C ARG A 32 17.38 19.06 11.52
N ARG A 33 17.92 18.27 10.58
CA ARG A 33 18.97 18.75 9.65
C ARG A 33 18.49 19.90 8.76
N LEU A 34 17.18 19.96 8.46
CA LEU A 34 16.57 21.09 7.75
C LEU A 34 16.32 22.32 8.66
N GLY A 35 16.71 22.28 9.93
CA GLY A 35 16.59 23.39 10.86
C GLY A 35 15.23 23.51 11.56
N TYR A 36 14.36 22.53 11.45
CA TYR A 36 13.07 22.54 12.14
C TYR A 36 13.15 21.89 13.52
N SER A 37 12.35 22.40 14.46
CA SER A 37 12.15 21.76 15.75
C SER A 37 11.23 20.54 15.58
N ALA A 38 11.72 19.35 15.91
CA ALA A 38 10.94 18.11 15.74
C ALA A 38 11.03 17.19 16.95
N ARG A 39 9.94 16.51 17.26
CA ARG A 39 9.80 15.52 18.35
C ARG A 39 9.13 14.25 17.81
N LEU A 40 9.60 13.10 18.29
CA LEU A 40 8.96 11.81 18.09
C LEU A 40 8.11 11.46 19.32
N ASN A 41 6.88 11.01 19.08
CA ASN A 41 5.93 10.57 20.10
C ASN A 41 5.49 9.12 19.81
N VAL A 42 5.57 8.30 20.83
CA VAL A 42 4.95 6.97 20.83
C VAL A 42 3.63 7.12 21.59
N CYS A 43 2.51 6.93 20.89
CA CYS A 43 1.16 7.17 21.42
C CYS A 43 0.38 5.86 21.49
N GLU A 44 -0.27 5.63 22.64
CA GLU A 44 -1.09 4.46 22.93
C GLU A 44 -2.53 4.85 23.24
N THR A 45 -2.76 6.09 23.66
CA THR A 45 -4.03 6.54 24.20
C THR A 45 -4.49 7.86 23.59
N ALA A 46 -5.78 8.15 23.72
CA ALA A 46 -6.32 9.48 23.41
C ALA A 46 -5.68 10.60 24.26
N GLY A 47 -5.23 10.28 25.48
CA GLY A 47 -4.53 11.22 26.36
C GLY A 47 -3.20 11.67 25.77
N ASP A 48 -2.40 10.75 25.23
CA ASP A 48 -1.13 11.05 24.56
C ASP A 48 -1.34 12.01 23.38
N LEU A 49 -2.38 11.74 22.58
CA LEU A 49 -2.74 12.60 21.44
C LEU A 49 -3.23 13.99 21.92
N GLY A 50 -3.99 14.04 23.02
CA GLY A 50 -4.43 15.27 23.65
C GLY A 50 -3.26 16.16 24.11
N ASP A 51 -2.21 15.56 24.63
CA ASP A 51 -1.01 16.30 25.03
C ASP A 51 -0.25 16.89 23.83
N ILE A 52 -0.29 16.23 22.68
CA ILE A 52 0.23 16.79 21.44
C ILE A 52 -0.61 18.00 20.98
N VAL A 53 -1.93 17.88 21.01
CA VAL A 53 -2.84 19.00 20.65
C VAL A 53 -2.62 20.21 21.56
N LYS A 54 -2.44 20.03 22.88
CA LYS A 54 -2.13 21.12 23.85
C LYS A 54 -0.83 21.86 23.47
N ARG A 55 0.15 21.17 22.90
CA ARG A 55 1.41 21.80 22.45
C ARG A 55 1.26 22.66 21.19
N LYS A 56 0.15 22.53 20.46
CA LYS A 56 -0.17 23.24 19.24
C LYS A 56 0.98 23.19 18.22
N PRO A 57 1.33 22.00 17.70
CA PRO A 57 2.35 21.88 16.66
C PRO A 57 1.87 22.56 15.37
N ASP A 58 2.83 23.01 14.55
CA ASP A 58 2.52 23.57 13.23
C ASP A 58 2.17 22.47 12.23
N LEU A 59 2.73 21.26 12.44
CA LEU A 59 2.50 20.07 11.61
C LEU A 59 2.68 18.80 12.44
N VAL A 60 1.80 17.82 12.22
CA VAL A 60 1.95 16.45 12.71
C VAL A 60 2.27 15.52 11.54
N ILE A 61 3.31 14.72 11.64
CA ILE A 61 3.66 13.67 10.68
C ILE A 61 3.12 12.34 11.21
N LEU A 62 2.21 11.74 10.45
CA LEU A 62 1.55 10.50 10.80
C LEU A 62 2.38 9.32 10.28
N ALA A 63 3.11 8.64 11.18
CA ALA A 63 3.88 7.44 10.83
C ALA A 63 3.05 6.16 10.86
N VAL A 64 1.86 6.19 11.45
CA VAL A 64 0.84 5.13 11.46
C VAL A 64 -0.52 5.73 11.14
N LYS A 65 -1.48 4.90 10.72
CA LYS A 65 -2.82 5.37 10.32
C LYS A 65 -3.72 5.66 11.53
N TYR A 66 -3.66 4.81 12.54
CA TYR A 66 -4.49 4.88 13.74
C TYR A 66 -3.75 4.30 14.94
N ILE A 67 -4.27 4.54 16.12
CA ILE A 67 -3.92 3.82 17.35
C ILE A 67 -5.10 2.96 17.79
N ALA A 68 -4.81 1.71 18.18
CA ALA A 68 -5.82 0.79 18.69
C ALA A 68 -6.22 1.17 20.11
N VAL A 69 -7.50 1.06 20.42
CA VAL A 69 -8.03 1.28 21.78
C VAL A 69 -8.62 -0.02 22.31
N GLU A 70 -8.16 -0.45 23.47
CA GLU A 70 -8.42 -1.78 24.04
C GLU A 70 -9.91 -2.13 24.20
N HIS A 71 -10.78 -1.13 24.39
CA HIS A 71 -12.24 -1.31 24.55
C HIS A 71 -13.04 -0.23 23.81
N GLY A 72 -12.67 0.07 22.56
CA GLY A 72 -13.35 1.11 21.78
C GLY A 72 -12.96 1.06 20.30
N ASP A 73 -13.46 2.03 19.55
CA ASP A 73 -13.08 2.21 18.15
C ASP A 73 -11.65 2.74 18.03
N ASP A 74 -10.93 2.27 17.04
CA ASP A 74 -9.61 2.79 16.69
C ASP A 74 -9.63 4.31 16.45
N ILE A 75 -8.65 5.02 17.02
CA ILE A 75 -8.52 6.46 16.83
C ILE A 75 -7.72 6.71 15.54
N TRP A 76 -8.41 7.07 14.48
CA TRP A 76 -7.79 7.47 13.22
C TRP A 76 -7.12 8.82 13.36
N LEU A 77 -5.80 8.84 13.20
CA LEU A 77 -4.98 10.03 13.47
C LEU A 77 -5.31 11.20 12.54
N SER A 78 -5.61 10.94 11.26
CA SER A 78 -6.01 11.97 10.32
C SER A 78 -7.31 12.68 10.74
N ASP A 79 -8.31 11.93 11.22
CA ASP A 79 -9.57 12.49 11.73
C ASP A 79 -9.35 13.23 13.04
N TYR A 80 -8.58 12.62 13.94
CA TYR A 80 -8.30 13.21 15.24
C TYR A 80 -7.64 14.59 15.13
N PHE A 81 -6.56 14.71 14.36
CA PHE A 81 -5.86 15.98 14.19
C PHE A 81 -6.66 16.99 13.36
N LYS A 82 -7.39 16.55 12.33
CA LYS A 82 -8.32 17.39 11.58
C LYS A 82 -9.37 18.03 12.50
N ASN A 83 -10.02 17.22 13.34
CA ASN A 83 -11.06 17.68 14.26
C ASN A 83 -10.53 18.64 15.35
N ASN A 84 -9.24 18.56 15.67
CA ASN A 84 -8.58 19.48 16.60
C ASN A 84 -7.90 20.68 15.92
N GLY A 85 -8.11 20.87 14.60
CA GLY A 85 -7.56 22.00 13.84
C GLY A 85 -6.04 21.97 13.70
N ILE A 86 -5.41 20.79 13.78
CA ILE A 86 -3.97 20.60 13.63
C ILE A 86 -3.67 20.09 12.22
N ASN A 87 -2.71 20.71 11.54
CA ASN A 87 -2.25 20.25 10.24
C ASN A 87 -1.51 18.90 10.39
N PHE A 88 -1.77 17.99 9.45
CA PHE A 88 -1.13 16.68 9.42
C PHE A 88 -0.67 16.31 8.01
N SER A 89 0.34 15.46 7.93
CA SER A 89 0.87 14.94 6.67
C SER A 89 0.07 13.72 6.19
N GLY A 90 0.05 13.53 4.88
CA GLY A 90 -0.62 12.40 4.24
C GLY A 90 -2.10 12.65 3.95
N SER A 91 -2.82 11.57 3.73
CA SER A 91 -4.20 11.60 3.24
C SER A 91 -5.23 11.42 4.35
N SER A 92 -6.49 11.69 4.05
CA SER A 92 -7.61 11.48 4.99
C SER A 92 -7.90 9.99 5.21
N ARG A 93 -8.70 9.70 6.23
CA ARG A 93 -9.15 8.33 6.54
C ARG A 93 -9.84 7.65 5.34
N GLU A 94 -10.67 8.38 4.62
CA GLU A 94 -11.40 7.87 3.46
C GLU A 94 -10.43 7.40 2.37
N VAL A 95 -9.35 8.12 2.15
CA VAL A 95 -8.30 7.77 1.19
C VAL A 95 -7.45 6.60 1.69
N LEU A 96 -7.12 6.59 2.98
CA LEU A 96 -6.33 5.51 3.59
C LEU A 96 -7.03 4.15 3.57
N LYS A 97 -8.37 4.10 3.42
CA LYS A 97 -9.12 2.86 3.20
C LYS A 97 -8.73 2.16 1.91
N PHE A 98 -8.39 2.91 0.85
CA PHE A 98 -7.97 2.32 -0.42
C PHE A 98 -6.66 1.53 -0.32
N ASP A 99 -5.79 1.87 0.62
CA ASP A 99 -4.57 1.12 0.87
C ASP A 99 -4.84 -0.23 1.58
N SER A 100 -5.90 -0.30 2.36
CA SER A 100 -6.29 -1.49 3.11
C SER A 100 -7.26 -2.41 2.36
N ASP A 101 -8.01 -1.88 1.39
CA ASP A 101 -9.02 -2.62 0.61
C ASP A 101 -8.72 -2.55 -0.90
N LYS A 102 -8.09 -3.61 -1.40
CA LYS A 102 -7.70 -3.71 -2.82
C LYS A 102 -8.88 -3.70 -3.78
N VAL A 103 -10.02 -4.29 -3.39
CA VAL A 103 -11.23 -4.33 -4.23
C VAL A 103 -11.87 -2.96 -4.29
N LEU A 104 -11.98 -2.27 -3.16
CA LEU A 104 -12.48 -0.91 -3.11
C LEU A 104 -11.63 0.03 -3.99
N ALA A 105 -10.30 -0.04 -3.87
CA ALA A 105 -9.37 0.75 -4.67
C ALA A 105 -9.55 0.47 -6.18
N LYS A 106 -9.53 -0.81 -6.58
CA LYS A 106 -9.71 -1.22 -7.98
C LYS A 106 -11.07 -0.79 -8.55
N SER A 107 -12.14 -1.00 -7.80
CA SER A 107 -13.49 -0.60 -8.20
C SER A 107 -13.58 0.92 -8.40
N HIS A 108 -13.00 1.69 -7.47
CA HIS A 108 -12.98 3.15 -7.56
C HIS A 108 -12.17 3.63 -8.78
N LEU A 109 -10.98 3.08 -8.99
CA LEU A 109 -10.14 3.41 -10.13
C LEU A 109 -10.83 3.09 -11.47
N ARG A 110 -11.45 1.90 -11.61
CA ARG A 110 -12.20 1.51 -12.81
C ARG A 110 -13.36 2.46 -13.12
N LYS A 111 -14.13 2.85 -12.11
CA LYS A 111 -15.24 3.82 -12.26
C LYS A 111 -14.75 5.17 -12.80
N ASN A 112 -13.49 5.52 -12.54
CA ASN A 112 -12.86 6.75 -13.02
C ASN A 112 -12.01 6.54 -14.29
N GLY A 113 -12.16 5.40 -14.98
CA GLY A 113 -11.46 5.12 -16.23
C GLY A 113 -9.96 4.79 -16.08
N ILE A 114 -9.49 4.55 -14.85
CA ILE A 114 -8.12 4.15 -14.57
C ILE A 114 -8.01 2.62 -14.69
N ARG A 115 -7.07 2.16 -15.51
CA ARG A 115 -6.87 0.72 -15.76
C ARG A 115 -6.32 0.02 -14.52
N THR A 116 -6.89 -1.12 -14.23
CA THR A 116 -6.39 -2.09 -13.24
C THR A 116 -6.49 -3.47 -13.85
N ALA A 117 -5.71 -4.44 -13.39
CA ALA A 117 -5.87 -5.84 -13.76
C ALA A 117 -7.32 -6.30 -13.57
N ASP A 118 -7.82 -7.14 -14.46
CA ASP A 118 -9.13 -7.77 -14.28
C ASP A 118 -9.14 -8.64 -13.03
N TYR A 119 -10.24 -8.65 -12.32
CA TYR A 119 -10.31 -9.32 -11.02
C TYR A 119 -11.71 -9.76 -10.66
N PHE A 120 -11.76 -10.76 -9.78
CA PHE A 120 -12.94 -11.15 -9.03
C PHE A 120 -12.53 -11.60 -7.62
N THR A 121 -13.50 -11.74 -6.72
CA THR A 121 -13.26 -12.33 -5.41
C THR A 121 -13.95 -13.68 -5.34
N ALA A 122 -13.37 -14.63 -4.60
CA ALA A 122 -13.90 -15.95 -4.45
C ALA A 122 -13.76 -16.50 -3.03
N ILE A 123 -14.64 -17.41 -2.67
CA ILE A 123 -14.56 -18.25 -1.48
C ILE A 123 -14.53 -19.74 -1.92
N PRO A 124 -13.99 -20.65 -1.10
CA PRO A 124 -13.95 -22.07 -1.43
C PRO A 124 -15.34 -22.63 -1.80
N GLY A 125 -15.39 -23.39 -2.88
CA GLY A 125 -16.62 -24.02 -3.39
C GLY A 125 -17.58 -23.07 -4.14
N GLN A 126 -17.23 -21.82 -4.36
CA GLN A 126 -18.06 -20.87 -5.13
C GLN A 126 -18.11 -21.23 -6.62
N TYR A 127 -17.02 -21.71 -7.18
CA TYR A 127 -16.91 -22.23 -8.54
C TYR A 127 -16.51 -23.69 -8.48
N THR A 128 -17.01 -24.51 -9.41
CA THR A 128 -16.81 -25.95 -9.41
C THR A 128 -15.95 -26.46 -10.57
N CYS A 129 -15.72 -25.60 -11.56
CA CYS A 129 -14.85 -25.89 -12.72
C CYS A 129 -14.34 -24.59 -13.35
N GLU A 130 -13.33 -24.74 -14.21
CA GLU A 130 -12.68 -23.63 -14.91
C GLU A 130 -13.64 -22.77 -15.72
N SER A 131 -14.62 -23.38 -16.38
CA SER A 131 -15.57 -22.65 -17.25
C SER A 131 -16.53 -21.71 -16.50
N GLU A 132 -16.61 -21.82 -15.19
CA GLU A 132 -17.40 -20.93 -14.34
C GLU A 132 -16.61 -19.70 -13.88
N LEU A 133 -15.29 -19.70 -14.03
CA LEU A 133 -14.47 -18.57 -13.59
C LEU A 133 -14.72 -17.33 -14.46
N PRO A 134 -14.86 -16.15 -13.83
CA PRO A 134 -15.08 -14.88 -14.56
C PRO A 134 -13.92 -14.47 -15.46
N ILE A 135 -12.70 -14.97 -15.21
CA ILE A 135 -11.46 -14.66 -15.93
C ILE A 135 -10.73 -15.97 -16.18
N ALA A 136 -10.22 -16.14 -17.41
CA ALA A 136 -9.42 -17.31 -17.79
C ALA A 136 -8.02 -17.30 -17.13
N PHE A 137 -7.43 -18.50 -17.03
CA PHE A 137 -6.03 -18.63 -16.62
C PHE A 137 -5.05 -18.00 -17.64
N PRO A 138 -3.84 -17.58 -17.18
CA PRO A 138 -3.33 -17.68 -15.81
C PRO A 138 -3.87 -16.62 -14.87
N LEU A 139 -4.08 -16.98 -13.61
CA LEU A 139 -4.55 -16.09 -12.55
C LEU A 139 -3.48 -15.90 -11.47
N PHE A 140 -3.62 -14.80 -10.73
CA PHE A 140 -2.82 -14.49 -9.54
C PHE A 140 -3.72 -14.31 -8.32
N LEU A 141 -3.55 -15.18 -7.31
CA LEU A 141 -4.35 -15.18 -6.10
C LEU A 141 -3.60 -14.49 -4.96
N LYS A 142 -4.30 -13.60 -4.27
CA LYS A 142 -3.75 -12.88 -3.11
C LYS A 142 -4.82 -12.56 -2.06
N PRO A 143 -4.41 -12.33 -0.80
CA PRO A 143 -5.34 -11.88 0.24
C PRO A 143 -5.96 -10.54 -0.11
N LEU A 144 -7.20 -10.34 0.32
CA LEU A 144 -7.96 -9.13 0.05
C LEU A 144 -7.33 -7.91 0.73
N ASP A 145 -6.96 -8.01 2.00
CA ASP A 145 -6.55 -6.91 2.88
C ASP A 145 -5.12 -7.02 3.44
N ALA A 146 -4.42 -8.12 3.21
CA ALA A 146 -3.08 -8.29 3.74
C ALA A 146 -2.06 -7.35 3.07
N ALA A 147 -1.22 -6.73 3.90
CA ALA A 147 -0.10 -5.88 3.50
C ALA A 147 1.20 -6.70 3.32
N ASN A 148 2.26 -6.04 2.83
CA ASN A 148 3.64 -6.57 2.79
C ASN A 148 3.84 -7.90 2.08
N GLY A 149 2.93 -8.27 1.16
CA GLY A 149 3.00 -9.53 0.42
C GLY A 149 2.65 -10.77 1.24
N ASN A 150 2.11 -10.61 2.46
CA ASN A 150 1.68 -11.73 3.28
C ASN A 150 0.76 -12.66 2.50
N GLY A 151 1.03 -13.97 2.57
CA GLY A 151 0.29 -15.00 1.85
C GLY A 151 0.59 -15.08 0.34
N ILE A 152 1.50 -14.25 -0.19
CA ILE A 152 1.92 -14.27 -1.60
C ILE A 152 3.23 -15.01 -1.74
N ASP A 153 3.24 -16.03 -2.60
CA ASP A 153 4.37 -16.88 -2.96
C ASP A 153 4.21 -17.41 -4.40
N ASP A 154 5.05 -18.34 -4.82
CA ASP A 154 4.98 -18.95 -6.16
C ASP A 154 3.63 -19.64 -6.45
N SER A 155 2.99 -20.22 -5.43
CA SER A 155 1.67 -20.85 -5.57
C SER A 155 0.54 -19.85 -5.79
N SER A 156 0.81 -18.54 -5.66
CA SER A 156 -0.15 -17.48 -6.01
C SER A 156 -0.38 -17.37 -7.52
N PHE A 157 0.58 -17.81 -8.34
CA PHE A 157 0.44 -17.93 -9.77
C PHE A 157 -0.15 -19.32 -10.11
N VAL A 158 -1.34 -19.34 -10.68
CA VAL A 158 -2.08 -20.56 -11.00
C VAL A 158 -2.45 -20.61 -12.47
N THR A 159 -2.32 -21.79 -13.07
CA THR A 159 -2.55 -22.04 -14.50
C THR A 159 -3.65 -23.05 -14.78
N ASN A 160 -4.24 -23.61 -13.74
CA ASN A 160 -5.33 -24.59 -13.84
C ASN A 160 -6.23 -24.54 -12.60
N PHE A 161 -7.38 -25.17 -12.70
CA PHE A 161 -8.41 -25.12 -11.66
C PHE A 161 -8.00 -25.80 -10.35
N ALA A 162 -7.22 -26.90 -10.40
CA ALA A 162 -6.78 -27.60 -9.19
C ALA A 162 -5.83 -26.75 -8.34
N ASP A 163 -4.86 -26.07 -8.97
CA ASP A 163 -3.95 -25.13 -8.28
C ASP A 163 -4.72 -23.92 -7.73
N TYR A 164 -5.70 -23.42 -8.50
CA TYR A 164 -6.60 -22.34 -8.08
C TYR A 164 -7.36 -22.74 -6.79
N GLU A 165 -8.03 -23.89 -6.77
CA GLU A 165 -8.76 -24.34 -5.58
C GLU A 165 -7.84 -24.52 -4.37
N SER A 166 -6.68 -25.13 -4.58
CA SER A 166 -5.69 -25.36 -3.52
C SER A 166 -5.22 -24.05 -2.89
N LYS A 167 -4.83 -23.06 -3.71
CA LYS A 167 -4.37 -21.75 -3.22
C LYS A 167 -5.52 -20.94 -2.61
N LEU A 168 -6.70 -20.98 -3.22
CA LEU A 168 -7.90 -20.32 -2.70
C LEU A 168 -8.23 -20.82 -1.29
N LEU A 169 -8.28 -22.15 -1.10
CA LEU A 169 -8.58 -22.75 0.19
C LEU A 169 -7.51 -22.37 1.24
N TRP A 170 -6.24 -22.43 0.87
CA TRP A 170 -5.14 -22.07 1.77
C TRP A 170 -5.24 -20.61 2.23
N LEU A 171 -5.44 -19.66 1.31
CA LEU A 171 -5.59 -18.24 1.63
C LEU A 171 -6.84 -17.97 2.48
N TYR A 172 -7.96 -18.60 2.13
CA TYR A 172 -9.21 -18.46 2.88
C TYR A 172 -9.06 -18.95 4.33
N ASN A 173 -8.41 -20.10 4.55
CA ASN A 173 -8.17 -20.61 5.89
C ASN A 173 -7.23 -19.73 6.71
N LEU A 174 -6.25 -19.09 6.06
CA LEU A 174 -5.27 -18.25 6.74
C LEU A 174 -5.86 -16.89 7.14
N PHE A 175 -6.68 -16.27 6.28
CA PHE A 175 -7.16 -14.90 6.48
C PHE A 175 -8.64 -14.81 6.84
N SER A 176 -9.43 -15.88 6.67
CA SER A 176 -10.88 -15.93 6.90
C SER A 176 -11.67 -14.86 6.10
N LEU A 177 -11.16 -14.48 4.94
CA LEU A 177 -11.72 -13.47 4.05
C LEU A 177 -11.78 -14.01 2.61
N PRO A 178 -12.69 -13.50 1.76
CA PRO A 178 -12.66 -13.80 0.33
C PRO A 178 -11.27 -13.52 -0.25
N VAL A 179 -10.85 -14.33 -1.20
CA VAL A 179 -9.55 -14.20 -1.88
C VAL A 179 -9.73 -13.39 -3.15
N LEU A 180 -8.82 -12.48 -3.41
CA LEU A 180 -8.74 -11.73 -4.65
C LEU A 180 -8.00 -12.54 -5.71
N ALA A 181 -8.69 -12.86 -6.81
CA ALA A 181 -8.11 -13.46 -8.01
C ALA A 181 -8.04 -12.39 -9.11
N GLU A 182 -6.87 -12.25 -9.72
CA GLU A 182 -6.60 -11.27 -10.79
C GLU A 182 -6.05 -11.98 -12.03
N GLU A 183 -6.24 -11.39 -13.20
CA GLU A 183 -5.44 -11.77 -14.37
C GLU A 183 -3.95 -11.62 -14.04
N TYR A 184 -3.13 -12.59 -14.47
CA TYR A 184 -1.70 -12.51 -14.25
C TYR A 184 -1.04 -11.59 -15.26
N LEU A 185 -0.43 -10.50 -14.79
CA LEU A 185 0.38 -9.61 -15.62
C LEU A 185 1.85 -10.08 -15.56
N ASP A 186 2.37 -10.51 -16.69
CA ASP A 186 3.66 -11.22 -16.82
C ASP A 186 4.87 -10.31 -17.04
N GLY A 187 4.66 -9.01 -17.11
CA GLY A 187 5.72 -8.05 -17.39
C GLY A 187 6.36 -7.44 -16.15
N ARG A 188 6.97 -6.30 -16.34
CA ARG A 188 7.75 -5.60 -15.31
C ARG A 188 6.87 -4.95 -14.26
N GLU A 189 7.42 -4.82 -13.06
CA GLU A 189 6.78 -4.15 -11.93
C GLU A 189 7.51 -2.86 -11.59
N TYR A 190 6.75 -1.79 -11.36
CA TYR A 190 7.28 -0.49 -11.02
C TYR A 190 6.61 0.02 -9.74
N THR A 191 7.38 0.69 -8.90
CA THR A 191 6.83 1.52 -7.83
C THR A 191 7.06 2.98 -8.16
N VAL A 192 6.00 3.78 -8.08
CA VAL A 192 6.01 5.20 -8.43
C VAL A 192 5.75 6.02 -7.18
N ALA A 193 6.77 6.73 -6.72
CA ALA A 193 6.65 7.68 -5.63
C ALA A 193 6.17 9.03 -6.16
N ILE A 194 5.17 9.58 -5.51
CA ILE A 194 4.55 10.86 -5.84
C ILE A 194 4.58 11.76 -4.62
N ILE A 195 5.10 12.97 -4.78
CA ILE A 195 5.08 14.02 -3.75
C ILE A 195 4.43 15.25 -4.37
N ASN A 196 3.34 15.70 -3.74
CA ASN A 196 2.60 16.89 -4.15
C ASN A 196 2.91 18.03 -3.18
N THR A 197 3.58 19.07 -3.66
CA THR A 197 3.99 20.21 -2.85
C THR A 197 3.38 21.50 -3.34
N LEU A 198 3.02 22.39 -2.41
CA LEU A 198 2.44 23.69 -2.74
C LEU A 198 3.41 24.61 -3.51
N SER A 199 4.72 24.47 -3.25
CA SER A 199 5.74 25.39 -3.78
C SER A 199 6.37 24.94 -5.09
N SER A 200 6.58 23.64 -5.28
CA SER A 200 7.27 23.08 -6.44
C SER A 200 6.41 22.14 -7.31
N GLY A 201 5.11 22.05 -6.97
CA GLY A 201 4.18 21.19 -7.68
C GLY A 201 4.46 19.71 -7.45
N LEU A 202 4.09 18.90 -8.44
CA LEU A 202 4.17 17.45 -8.40
C LEU A 202 5.57 16.96 -8.73
N ARG A 203 6.13 16.12 -7.86
CA ARG A 203 7.37 15.36 -8.11
C ARG A 203 7.04 13.88 -8.21
N VAL A 204 7.47 13.27 -9.31
CA VAL A 204 7.19 11.86 -9.62
C VAL A 204 8.51 11.15 -9.89
N SER A 205 8.77 10.09 -9.16
CA SER A 205 9.93 9.22 -9.34
C SER A 205 9.47 7.78 -9.45
N ALA A 206 10.03 7.04 -10.40
CA ALA A 206 9.70 5.64 -10.62
C ALA A 206 10.97 4.78 -10.57
N VAL A 207 10.86 3.61 -9.97
CA VAL A 207 11.88 2.56 -10.01
C VAL A 207 11.24 1.25 -10.44
N GLU A 208 11.99 0.43 -11.15
CA GLU A 208 11.60 -0.95 -11.45
C GLU A 208 11.95 -1.82 -10.24
N VAL A 209 10.98 -2.63 -9.81
CA VAL A 209 11.16 -3.60 -8.73
C VAL A 209 11.36 -4.96 -9.37
N VAL A 210 12.53 -5.56 -9.15
CA VAL A 210 12.91 -6.85 -9.76
C VAL A 210 13.09 -7.89 -8.67
N PRO A 211 12.05 -8.68 -8.38
CA PRO A 211 12.17 -9.80 -7.45
C PRO A 211 13.18 -10.83 -7.94
N PRO A 212 13.88 -11.55 -7.06
CA PRO A 212 14.69 -12.69 -7.45
C PRO A 212 13.84 -13.72 -8.20
N GLN A 213 14.46 -14.46 -9.11
CA GLN A 213 13.79 -15.53 -9.81
C GLN A 213 13.65 -16.74 -8.87
N SER A 214 12.44 -17.26 -8.75
CA SER A 214 12.17 -18.46 -7.97
C SER A 214 12.67 -19.73 -8.66
N ALA A 215 12.66 -20.85 -7.96
CA ALA A 215 12.99 -22.16 -8.53
C ALA A 215 12.08 -22.56 -9.73
N HIS A 216 10.88 -21.99 -9.80
CA HIS A 216 9.92 -22.20 -10.87
C HIS A 216 10.03 -21.17 -12.00
N GLY A 217 11.05 -20.31 -11.98
CA GLY A 217 11.29 -19.30 -13.01
C GLY A 217 10.44 -18.02 -12.87
N LEU A 218 9.62 -17.93 -11.84
CA LEU A 218 8.72 -16.78 -11.59
C LEU A 218 9.46 -15.64 -10.87
N ARG A 219 9.00 -14.40 -11.11
CA ARG A 219 9.43 -13.20 -10.37
C ARG A 219 8.24 -12.61 -9.66
N ILE A 220 8.09 -13.01 -8.39
CA ILE A 220 6.94 -12.62 -7.56
C ILE A 220 7.47 -11.84 -6.35
N LEU A 221 6.93 -10.64 -6.17
CA LEU A 221 7.20 -9.80 -4.99
C LEU A 221 6.34 -10.27 -3.82
N GLY A 222 6.65 -11.47 -3.32
CA GLY A 222 5.93 -12.13 -2.25
C GLY A 222 6.45 -11.80 -0.85
N GLU A 223 5.85 -12.46 0.13
CA GLU A 223 6.14 -12.25 1.56
C GLU A 223 7.61 -12.44 1.90
N LYS A 224 8.21 -13.57 1.45
CA LYS A 224 9.62 -13.88 1.71
C LYS A 224 10.55 -12.81 1.12
N VAL A 225 10.33 -12.42 -0.14
CA VAL A 225 11.15 -11.42 -0.84
C VAL A 225 11.13 -10.09 -0.09
N LYS A 226 9.95 -9.64 0.33
CA LYS A 226 9.79 -8.38 1.10
C LYS A 226 10.37 -8.43 2.50
N LYS A 227 10.28 -9.59 3.19
CA LYS A 227 10.88 -9.76 4.52
C LYS A 227 12.40 -9.80 4.50
N GLU A 228 12.97 -10.37 3.44
CA GLU A 228 14.42 -10.49 3.24
C GLU A 228 15.03 -9.24 2.57
N ASP A 229 14.20 -8.31 2.09
CA ASP A 229 14.61 -7.10 1.32
C ASP A 229 15.51 -7.50 0.14
N SER A 230 15.12 -8.57 -0.57
CA SER A 230 15.95 -9.27 -1.56
C SER A 230 15.63 -8.90 -3.01
N GLU A 231 14.65 -8.03 -3.24
CA GLU A 231 14.37 -7.44 -4.54
C GLU A 231 15.43 -6.41 -4.94
N GLU A 232 15.75 -6.35 -6.21
CA GLU A 232 16.61 -5.34 -6.77
C GLU A 232 15.77 -4.13 -7.23
N LEU A 233 16.18 -2.93 -6.83
CA LEU A 233 15.58 -1.69 -7.33
C LEU A 233 16.44 -1.14 -8.47
N LYS A 234 15.87 -1.05 -9.67
CA LYS A 234 16.52 -0.52 -10.86
C LYS A 234 15.98 0.86 -11.20
N LYS A 235 16.88 1.74 -11.61
CA LYS A 235 16.46 3.05 -12.15
C LYS A 235 15.57 2.81 -13.38
N ALA A 236 14.36 3.34 -13.33
CA ALA A 236 13.48 3.33 -14.49
C ALA A 236 14.03 4.27 -15.57
N GLY A 237 14.08 3.79 -16.80
CA GLY A 237 14.52 4.60 -17.96
C GLY A 237 13.49 5.69 -18.32
N ASP A 238 13.92 6.63 -19.15
CA ASP A 238 13.00 7.61 -19.73
C ASP A 238 12.62 7.15 -21.15
N ASN A 239 11.46 6.54 -21.26
CA ASN A 239 10.89 6.07 -22.51
C ASN A 239 9.35 6.19 -22.47
N GLU A 240 8.70 5.90 -23.60
CA GLU A 240 7.23 6.01 -23.73
C GLU A 240 6.48 5.15 -22.70
N LEU A 241 6.93 3.93 -22.45
CA LEU A 241 6.34 3.06 -21.43
C LEU A 241 6.40 3.73 -20.05
N MET A 242 7.54 4.32 -19.69
CA MET A 242 7.71 4.97 -18.39
C MET A 242 6.86 6.23 -18.26
N ASN A 243 6.66 6.97 -19.35
CA ASN A 243 5.73 8.10 -19.35
C ASN A 243 4.29 7.64 -19.10
N ARG A 244 3.88 6.51 -19.68
CA ARG A 244 2.57 5.90 -19.42
C ARG A 244 2.43 5.40 -17.98
N VAL A 245 3.45 4.74 -17.43
CA VAL A 245 3.49 4.27 -16.05
C VAL A 245 3.36 5.44 -15.07
N ARG A 246 4.16 6.51 -15.26
CA ARG A 246 4.09 7.70 -14.42
C ARG A 246 2.73 8.39 -14.53
N LYS A 247 2.19 8.52 -15.74
CA LYS A 247 0.87 9.11 -15.96
C LYS A 247 -0.21 8.31 -15.26
N LEU A 248 -0.25 7.00 -15.44
CA LEU A 248 -1.22 6.11 -14.78
C LEU A 248 -1.17 6.24 -13.26
N ALA A 249 0.05 6.26 -12.69
CA ALA A 249 0.24 6.39 -11.25
C ALA A 249 -0.24 7.77 -10.74
N VAL A 250 0.03 8.85 -11.48
CA VAL A 250 -0.43 10.20 -11.12
C VAL A 250 -1.95 10.30 -11.23
N ASP A 251 -2.54 9.76 -12.29
CA ASP A 251 -3.99 9.73 -12.45
C ASP A 251 -4.64 8.95 -11.30
N ALA A 252 -4.10 7.77 -10.95
CA ALA A 252 -4.57 6.98 -9.81
C ALA A 252 -4.44 7.74 -8.48
N PHE A 253 -3.30 8.41 -8.23
CA PHE A 253 -3.05 9.20 -7.03
C PHE A 253 -4.15 10.25 -6.83
N PHE A 254 -4.47 11.03 -7.85
CA PHE A 254 -5.48 12.07 -7.75
C PHE A 254 -6.91 11.51 -7.67
N HIS A 255 -7.23 10.48 -8.45
CA HIS A 255 -8.56 9.88 -8.41
C HIS A 255 -8.84 9.16 -7.09
N LEU A 256 -7.84 8.59 -6.43
CA LEU A 256 -7.97 8.09 -5.06
C LEU A 256 -8.10 9.20 -4.02
N GLY A 257 -7.88 10.47 -4.39
CA GLY A 257 -7.93 11.61 -3.48
C GLY A 257 -6.69 11.77 -2.60
N ALA A 258 -5.57 11.13 -2.97
CA ALA A 258 -4.32 11.26 -2.23
C ALA A 258 -3.82 12.71 -2.26
N ARG A 259 -3.24 13.18 -1.13
CA ARG A 259 -3.00 14.60 -0.92
C ARG A 259 -1.52 14.98 -1.06
N ASP A 260 -0.72 14.61 -0.10
CA ASP A 260 0.64 15.15 0.05
C ASP A 260 1.70 14.26 -0.60
N PHE A 261 1.59 12.97 -0.38
CA PHE A 261 2.47 11.97 -0.95
C PHE A 261 1.80 10.59 -1.00
N GLY A 262 2.31 9.75 -1.85
CA GLY A 262 1.89 8.35 -1.97
C GLY A 262 2.83 7.55 -2.84
N ARG A 263 2.63 6.24 -2.83
CA ARG A 263 3.31 5.29 -3.69
C ARG A 263 2.25 4.46 -4.41
N ILE A 264 2.37 4.39 -5.73
CA ILE A 264 1.50 3.58 -6.57
C ILE A 264 2.35 2.50 -7.22
N ASP A 265 1.98 1.26 -7.00
CA ASP A 265 2.63 0.11 -7.63
C ASP A 265 1.91 -0.21 -8.95
N VAL A 266 2.68 -0.34 -10.03
CA VAL A 266 2.18 -0.56 -11.38
C VAL A 266 2.80 -1.82 -11.95
N LYS A 267 1.97 -2.78 -12.34
CA LYS A 267 2.38 -3.99 -13.06
C LYS A 267 2.06 -3.82 -14.56
N VAL A 268 2.96 -4.23 -15.41
CA VAL A 268 2.82 -4.13 -16.86
C VAL A 268 2.73 -5.53 -17.45
N SER A 269 1.92 -5.74 -18.50
CA SER A 269 1.98 -6.97 -19.27
C SER A 269 3.18 -6.94 -20.24
N THR A 270 3.61 -8.10 -20.75
CA THR A 270 4.65 -8.17 -21.78
C THR A 270 4.21 -7.52 -23.08
N SER A 271 2.91 -7.44 -23.36
CA SER A 271 2.34 -6.67 -24.47
C SER A 271 2.44 -5.14 -24.28
N GLY A 272 2.94 -4.67 -23.13
CA GLY A 272 3.07 -3.24 -22.82
C GLY A 272 1.76 -2.56 -22.44
N GLN A 273 0.76 -3.34 -22.05
CA GLN A 273 -0.52 -2.84 -21.55
C GLN A 273 -0.48 -2.62 -20.05
#